data_0176f2970a69fe4ff8cc675a7d65a0e2
#
_entry.id   0176f2970a69fe4ff8cc675a7d65a0e2
#
_cell.length_a   1.000
_cell.length_b   1.000
_cell.length_c   1.000
_cell.angle_alpha   90.00
_cell.angle_beta   90.00
_cell.angle_gamma   90.00
#
_symmetry.space_group_name_H-M   'P 1'
#
loop_
_entity.id
_entity.type
_entity.pdbx_description
1 polymer ?
#
loop_
_entity_poly.entity_id
_entity_poly.type
_entity_poly.pdbx_seq_one_letter_code
_entity_poly.pdbx_strand_id
1 'polypeptide(L)'
;MTQINDRLAYHPNTYEFFTQASDFTSAGFLHLKKAVAYVKQAGVAHIVLHHPMQFHGFHTELVAPADRYPDLYQFVEESSKMLIQLAKEQDVQCLIHGSYAHETQQFIDCYSSLAAARHAAFDRMDRFAKLGGDHVMFENSISPIFAYGDPEVESQILRHHYRLAFDTSHCFIYLHGNNKGLQASLLHLQPLIVHYHLVDSMGKVHDSLPLGQGKIDWRAVLKCLNPQATSIYEINLQDNNHCVEQVESHRYLQRLCKGN
;
A
#
# COMPACT_ATOMS: atom_id res chain seq x y z
N MET A 1 -18.22 -12.05 -1.04
CA MET A 1 -17.85 -13.47 -1.33
C MET A 1 -17.57 -13.71 -2.82
N THR A 2 -18.37 -13.16 -3.78
CA THR A 2 -18.12 -13.36 -5.22
C THR A 2 -16.71 -12.93 -5.64
N GLN A 3 -16.26 -11.74 -5.26
CA GLN A 3 -14.92 -11.26 -5.57
C GLN A 3 -13.80 -12.14 -4.98
N ILE A 4 -13.98 -12.64 -3.76
CA ILE A 4 -12.99 -13.54 -3.13
C ILE A 4 -12.90 -14.84 -3.94
N ASN A 5 -14.03 -15.45 -4.28
CA ASN A 5 -14.04 -16.72 -5.00
C ASN A 5 -13.47 -16.61 -6.41
N ASP A 6 -13.73 -15.50 -7.11
CA ASP A 6 -13.15 -15.26 -8.44
C ASP A 6 -11.62 -15.23 -8.38
N ARG A 7 -11.04 -14.52 -7.41
CA ARG A 7 -9.59 -14.47 -7.24
C ARG A 7 -9.00 -15.80 -6.78
N LEU A 8 -9.66 -16.50 -5.86
CA LEU A 8 -9.22 -17.81 -5.39
C LEU A 8 -9.22 -18.88 -6.51
N ALA A 9 -10.07 -18.76 -7.52
CA ALA A 9 -10.11 -19.65 -8.67
C ALA A 9 -8.78 -19.64 -9.48
N TYR A 10 -7.97 -18.59 -9.36
CA TYR A 10 -6.65 -18.47 -10.00
C TYR A 10 -5.49 -18.88 -9.07
N HIS A 11 -5.78 -19.42 -7.87
CA HIS A 11 -4.77 -19.89 -6.90
C HIS A 11 -3.67 -18.87 -6.61
N PRO A 12 -4.01 -17.64 -6.16
CA PRO A 12 -3.03 -16.61 -5.90
C PRO A 12 -2.12 -16.99 -4.72
N ASN A 13 -0.84 -16.65 -4.80
CA ASN A 13 0.08 -16.79 -3.66
C ASN A 13 -0.17 -15.71 -2.62
N THR A 14 -0.63 -14.53 -3.04
CA THR A 14 -0.89 -13.36 -2.20
C THR A 14 -2.32 -12.88 -2.43
N TYR A 15 -3.02 -12.59 -1.35
CA TYR A 15 -4.36 -12.00 -1.37
C TYR A 15 -4.38 -10.76 -0.48
N GLU A 16 -4.85 -9.65 -1.03
CA GLU A 16 -5.00 -8.42 -0.27
C GLU A 16 -6.47 -8.05 -0.10
N PHE A 17 -6.85 -7.74 1.14
CA PHE A 17 -8.16 -7.24 1.51
C PHE A 17 -8.13 -5.71 1.54
N PHE A 18 -8.88 -5.07 0.70
CA PHE A 18 -9.21 -3.66 0.82
C PHE A 18 -10.29 -3.48 1.86
N THR A 19 -9.94 -2.95 3.03
CA THR A 19 -10.91 -2.69 4.09
C THR A 19 -11.58 -1.32 3.93
N GLN A 20 -12.76 -1.20 4.48
CA GLN A 20 -13.57 0.03 4.50
C GLN A 20 -13.90 0.42 5.94
N ALA A 21 -14.30 1.67 6.16
CA ALA A 21 -14.68 2.13 7.49
C ALA A 21 -15.78 1.27 8.15
N SER A 22 -16.71 0.72 7.35
CA SER A 22 -17.75 -0.19 7.81
C SER A 22 -17.24 -1.50 8.40
N ASP A 23 -16.04 -1.96 7.99
CA ASP A 23 -15.42 -3.19 8.51
C ASP A 23 -14.95 -3.03 9.96
N PHE A 24 -14.87 -1.80 10.48
CA PHE A 24 -14.45 -1.50 11.85
C PHE A 24 -15.62 -1.33 12.82
N THR A 25 -16.85 -1.59 12.38
CA THR A 25 -17.98 -1.86 13.29
C THR A 25 -17.86 -3.26 13.87
N SER A 26 -18.54 -3.54 15.01
CA SER A 26 -18.49 -4.88 15.63
C SER A 26 -18.91 -5.99 14.66
N ALA A 27 -19.95 -5.76 13.83
CA ALA A 27 -20.43 -6.75 12.86
C ALA A 27 -19.49 -6.86 11.66
N GLY A 28 -18.99 -5.72 11.12
CA GLY A 28 -18.06 -5.67 10.01
C GLY A 28 -16.74 -6.36 10.35
N PHE A 29 -16.20 -6.09 11.53
CA PHE A 29 -14.92 -6.69 11.96
C PHE A 29 -15.02 -8.21 12.16
N LEU A 30 -16.16 -8.69 12.67
CA LEU A 30 -16.40 -10.13 12.73
C LEU A 30 -16.48 -10.75 11.33
N HIS A 31 -17.09 -10.04 10.37
CA HIS A 31 -17.16 -10.49 8.98
C HIS A 31 -15.76 -10.53 8.35
N LEU A 32 -14.94 -9.49 8.54
CA LEU A 32 -13.54 -9.44 8.08
C LEU A 32 -12.73 -10.62 8.63
N LYS A 33 -12.80 -10.87 9.94
CA LYS A 33 -12.14 -12.03 10.57
C LYS A 33 -12.50 -13.36 9.89
N LYS A 34 -13.79 -13.57 9.59
CA LYS A 34 -14.26 -14.77 8.90
C LYS A 34 -13.75 -14.84 7.45
N ALA A 35 -13.73 -13.71 6.74
CA ALA A 35 -13.23 -13.65 5.37
C ALA A 35 -11.73 -13.99 5.30
N VAL A 36 -10.93 -13.45 6.23
CA VAL A 36 -9.49 -13.75 6.35
C VAL A 36 -9.28 -15.25 6.61
N ALA A 37 -10.01 -15.82 7.58
CA ALA A 37 -9.93 -17.24 7.86
C ALA A 37 -10.33 -18.10 6.65
N TYR A 38 -11.34 -17.70 5.90
CA TYR A 38 -11.77 -18.39 4.67
C TYR A 38 -10.69 -18.41 3.59
N VAL A 39 -10.06 -17.25 3.32
CA VAL A 39 -8.96 -17.15 2.33
C VAL A 39 -7.74 -17.97 2.78
N LYS A 40 -7.43 -17.97 4.09
CA LYS A 40 -6.35 -18.77 4.66
C LYS A 40 -6.62 -20.28 4.50
N GLN A 41 -7.86 -20.73 4.76
CA GLN A 41 -8.28 -22.13 4.57
C GLN A 41 -8.25 -22.57 3.10
N ALA A 42 -8.41 -21.63 2.16
CA ALA A 42 -8.27 -21.89 0.73
C ALA A 42 -6.80 -22.09 0.29
N GLY A 43 -5.83 -21.98 1.20
CA GLY A 43 -4.41 -22.25 0.93
C GLY A 43 -3.60 -21.08 0.42
N VAL A 44 -4.10 -19.83 0.52
CA VAL A 44 -3.34 -18.63 0.17
C VAL A 44 -2.19 -18.46 1.17
N ALA A 45 -0.96 -18.36 0.66
CA ALA A 45 0.24 -18.32 1.49
C ALA A 45 0.44 -16.98 2.20
N HIS A 46 0.11 -15.89 1.53
CA HIS A 46 0.32 -14.53 2.03
C HIS A 46 -0.98 -13.72 1.96
N ILE A 47 -1.37 -13.15 3.09
CA ILE A 47 -2.57 -12.32 3.19
C ILE A 47 -2.18 -10.96 3.72
N VAL A 48 -2.66 -9.91 3.07
CA VAL A 48 -2.47 -8.51 3.46
C VAL A 48 -3.82 -7.88 3.78
N LEU A 49 -3.87 -7.12 4.85
CA LEU A 49 -5.01 -6.32 5.28
C LEU A 49 -4.69 -4.84 5.03
N HIS A 50 -5.23 -4.29 3.97
CA HIS A 50 -5.04 -2.89 3.61
C HIS A 50 -5.95 -2.01 4.47
N HIS A 51 -5.36 -1.01 5.15
CA HIS A 51 -6.08 -0.05 5.97
C HIS A 51 -7.10 0.75 5.13
N PRO A 52 -8.28 1.12 5.67
CA PRO A 52 -9.28 1.88 4.92
C PRO A 52 -8.71 3.16 4.33
N MET A 53 -8.98 3.40 3.06
CA MET A 53 -8.51 4.62 2.39
C MET A 53 -9.29 5.87 2.80
N GLN A 54 -10.56 5.73 3.23
CA GLN A 54 -11.44 6.87 3.47
C GLN A 54 -12.27 6.71 4.74
N PHE A 55 -12.52 7.86 5.39
CA PHE A 55 -13.43 8.02 6.51
C PHE A 55 -14.13 9.37 6.43
N HIS A 56 -15.48 9.36 6.39
CA HIS A 56 -16.33 10.57 6.34
C HIS A 56 -15.91 11.59 5.25
N GLY A 57 -15.49 11.12 4.09
CA GLY A 57 -15.10 11.97 2.96
C GLY A 57 -13.63 12.42 2.94
N PHE A 58 -12.87 12.10 3.99
CA PHE A 58 -11.42 12.34 4.04
C PHE A 58 -10.63 11.06 3.77
N HIS A 59 -9.46 11.18 3.19
CA HIS A 59 -8.48 10.11 3.23
C HIS A 59 -7.97 9.92 4.66
N THR A 60 -7.62 8.68 5.01
CA THR A 60 -7.15 8.31 6.36
C THR A 60 -5.69 8.69 6.56
N GLU A 61 -5.41 9.98 6.44
CA GLU A 61 -4.09 10.57 6.50
C GLU A 61 -3.44 10.47 7.87
N LEU A 62 -2.22 9.92 7.94
CA LEU A 62 -1.43 9.91 9.18
C LEU A 62 -1.03 11.31 9.63
N VAL A 63 -0.96 12.25 8.71
CA VAL A 63 -0.60 13.65 8.97
C VAL A 63 -1.78 14.47 9.51
N ALA A 64 -3.01 13.95 9.50
CA ALA A 64 -4.18 14.68 10.02
C ALA A 64 -4.00 14.99 11.51
N PRO A 65 -4.02 16.29 11.94
CA PRO A 65 -3.78 16.67 13.33
C PRO A 65 -5.02 16.46 14.21
N ALA A 66 -4.81 15.99 15.44
CA ALA A 66 -5.88 15.63 16.37
C ALA A 66 -6.75 16.83 16.80
N ASP A 67 -6.17 18.04 16.91
CA ASP A 67 -6.86 19.25 17.35
C ASP A 67 -7.77 19.84 16.28
N ARG A 68 -7.54 19.52 15.01
CA ARG A 68 -8.32 20.03 13.86
C ARG A 68 -9.26 18.98 13.29
N TYR A 69 -8.87 17.73 13.33
CA TYR A 69 -9.61 16.61 12.74
C TYR A 69 -9.74 15.44 13.76
N PRO A 70 -10.33 15.68 14.95
CA PRO A 70 -10.34 14.69 16.05
C PRO A 70 -10.96 13.35 15.65
N ASP A 71 -12.09 13.36 14.94
CA ASP A 71 -12.79 12.12 14.54
C ASP A 71 -11.96 11.30 13.54
N LEU A 72 -11.35 11.96 12.54
CA LEU A 72 -10.46 11.31 11.58
C LEU A 72 -9.22 10.76 12.28
N TYR A 73 -8.60 11.57 13.15
CA TYR A 73 -7.43 11.16 13.92
C TYR A 73 -7.73 9.92 14.77
N GLN A 74 -8.83 9.94 15.51
CA GLN A 74 -9.27 8.82 16.35
C GLN A 74 -9.57 7.57 15.51
N PHE A 75 -10.32 7.72 14.41
CA PHE A 75 -10.61 6.61 13.51
C PHE A 75 -9.32 5.95 13.00
N VAL A 76 -8.35 6.73 12.52
CA VAL A 76 -7.07 6.20 12.04
C VAL A 76 -6.31 5.47 13.14
N GLU A 77 -6.30 6.01 14.37
CA GLU A 77 -5.64 5.36 15.52
C GLU A 77 -6.31 4.02 15.89
N GLU A 78 -7.64 4.00 15.97
CA GLU A 78 -8.38 2.82 16.40
C GLU A 78 -8.39 1.73 15.33
N SER A 79 -8.70 2.10 14.08
CA SER A 79 -8.76 1.13 12.97
C SER A 79 -7.39 0.53 12.68
N SER A 80 -6.31 1.32 12.72
CA SER A 80 -4.94 0.80 12.57
C SER A 80 -4.60 -0.20 13.68
N LYS A 81 -4.89 0.12 14.94
CA LYS A 81 -4.65 -0.79 16.07
C LYS A 81 -5.45 -2.09 15.96
N MET A 82 -6.72 -2.00 15.59
CA MET A 82 -7.57 -3.17 15.37
C MET A 82 -7.03 -4.06 14.24
N LEU A 83 -6.60 -3.43 13.13
CA LEU A 83 -6.08 -4.16 11.97
C LEU A 83 -4.74 -4.83 12.26
N ILE A 84 -3.83 -4.12 12.94
CA ILE A 84 -2.54 -4.66 13.40
C ILE A 84 -2.77 -5.84 14.36
N GLN A 85 -3.72 -5.70 15.30
CA GLN A 85 -4.04 -6.80 16.22
C GLN A 85 -4.58 -8.02 15.47
N LEU A 86 -5.48 -7.82 14.50
CA LEU A 86 -6.00 -8.90 13.66
C LEU A 86 -4.88 -9.56 12.85
N ALA A 87 -3.96 -8.76 12.29
CA ALA A 87 -2.83 -9.28 11.54
C ALA A 87 -1.95 -10.19 12.40
N LYS A 88 -1.66 -9.79 13.63
CA LYS A 88 -0.92 -10.61 14.62
C LYS A 88 -1.68 -11.89 15.01
N GLU A 89 -2.98 -11.77 15.31
CA GLU A 89 -3.82 -12.92 15.70
C GLU A 89 -3.93 -13.98 14.60
N GLN A 90 -3.95 -13.54 13.33
CA GLN A 90 -4.12 -14.42 12.18
C GLN A 90 -2.81 -14.77 11.48
N ASP A 91 -1.67 -14.22 11.95
CA ASP A 91 -0.36 -14.36 11.30
C ASP A 91 -0.44 -13.95 9.81
N VAL A 92 -0.90 -12.72 9.57
CA VAL A 92 -1.00 -12.06 8.26
C VAL A 92 -0.37 -10.66 8.33
N GLN A 93 -0.33 -9.93 7.23
CA GLN A 93 0.26 -8.59 7.18
C GLN A 93 -0.81 -7.50 7.26
N CYS A 94 -0.46 -6.37 7.86
CA CYS A 94 -1.25 -5.13 7.84
C CYS A 94 -0.49 -4.09 7.03
N LEU A 95 -1.15 -3.46 6.06
CA LEU A 95 -0.63 -2.38 5.26
C LEU A 95 -1.33 -1.08 5.64
N ILE A 96 -0.55 -0.04 5.92
CA ILE A 96 -1.03 1.31 6.23
C ILE A 96 -0.35 2.29 5.28
N HIS A 97 -1.10 3.14 4.62
CA HIS A 97 -0.51 4.24 3.85
C HIS A 97 0.20 5.24 4.77
N GLY A 98 1.41 5.63 4.39
CA GLY A 98 2.12 6.72 5.08
C GLY A 98 1.47 8.09 4.84
N SER A 99 0.83 8.27 3.69
CA SER A 99 0.03 9.44 3.33
C SER A 99 -0.77 9.17 2.04
N TYR A 100 -1.60 10.14 1.63
CA TYR A 100 -2.32 10.17 0.34
C TYR A 100 -2.03 11.51 -0.35
N ALA A 101 -2.48 11.67 -1.61
CA ALA A 101 -2.31 12.92 -2.34
C ALA A 101 -3.47 13.91 -2.13
N HIS A 102 -4.69 13.38 -1.96
CA HIS A 102 -5.86 14.21 -1.70
C HIS A 102 -5.78 14.84 -0.30
N GLU A 103 -6.32 16.02 -0.14
CA GLU A 103 -6.37 16.78 1.10
C GLU A 103 -5.02 16.93 1.86
N THR A 104 -3.93 16.30 1.39
CA THR A 104 -2.63 16.34 2.09
C THR A 104 -2.18 17.78 2.37
N GLN A 105 -2.38 18.70 1.41
CA GLN A 105 -1.98 20.10 1.59
C GLN A 105 -2.75 20.77 2.73
N GLN A 106 -4.05 20.54 2.85
CA GLN A 106 -4.83 21.14 3.96
C GLN A 106 -4.38 20.64 5.33
N PHE A 107 -3.90 19.39 5.42
CA PHE A 107 -3.33 18.87 6.67
C PHE A 107 -1.93 19.41 6.92
N ILE A 108 -1.08 19.53 5.89
CA ILE A 108 0.24 20.15 5.98
C ILE A 108 0.14 21.60 6.47
N ASP A 109 -0.83 22.35 5.99
CA ASP A 109 -1.07 23.76 6.36
C ASP A 109 -1.47 23.95 7.84
N CYS A 110 -1.81 22.85 8.54
CA CYS A 110 -2.03 22.89 9.99
C CYS A 110 -0.72 22.90 10.81
N TYR A 111 0.41 22.65 10.17
CA TYR A 111 1.73 22.62 10.81
C TYR A 111 2.57 23.83 10.45
N SER A 112 3.60 24.13 11.24
CA SER A 112 4.51 25.24 10.99
C SER A 112 5.39 25.07 9.74
N SER A 113 5.53 23.84 9.24
CA SER A 113 6.33 23.49 8.06
C SER A 113 6.02 22.07 7.58
N LEU A 114 6.42 21.74 6.34
CA LEU A 114 6.38 20.38 5.81
C LEU A 114 7.21 19.41 6.70
N ALA A 115 8.34 19.85 7.21
CA ALA A 115 9.17 19.03 8.11
C ALA A 115 8.44 18.70 9.41
N ALA A 116 7.68 19.63 9.99
CA ALA A 116 6.87 19.39 11.18
C ALA A 116 5.71 18.42 10.88
N ALA A 117 5.07 18.55 9.71
CA ALA A 117 4.03 17.64 9.25
C ALA A 117 4.57 16.21 9.04
N ARG A 118 5.73 16.09 8.36
CA ARG A 118 6.44 14.81 8.21
C ARG A 118 6.74 14.17 9.56
N HIS A 119 7.30 14.94 10.49
CA HIS A 119 7.61 14.45 11.83
C HIS A 119 6.37 13.86 12.52
N ALA A 120 5.24 14.56 12.48
CA ALA A 120 3.99 14.06 13.08
C ALA A 120 3.51 12.74 12.43
N ALA A 121 3.63 12.59 11.11
CA ALA A 121 3.29 11.35 10.41
C ALA A 121 4.26 10.20 10.80
N PHE A 122 5.57 10.46 10.81
CA PHE A 122 6.58 9.48 11.20
C PHE A 122 6.44 9.05 12.66
N ASP A 123 6.13 9.95 13.59
CA ASP A 123 5.84 9.61 15.00
C ASP A 123 4.66 8.62 15.13
N ARG A 124 3.63 8.77 14.28
CA ARG A 124 2.50 7.81 14.24
C ARG A 124 2.94 6.46 13.67
N MET A 125 3.71 6.48 12.58
CA MET A 125 4.25 5.27 11.98
C MET A 125 5.14 4.50 12.95
N ASP A 126 5.98 5.20 13.72
CA ASP A 126 6.82 4.58 14.79
C ASP A 126 5.98 3.84 15.83
N ARG A 127 4.86 4.47 16.26
CA ARG A 127 3.95 3.81 17.20
C ARG A 127 3.31 2.55 16.61
N PHE A 128 2.88 2.61 15.34
CA PHE A 128 2.31 1.45 14.65
C PHE A 128 3.37 0.38 14.35
N ALA A 129 4.57 0.77 13.93
CA ALA A 129 5.69 -0.15 13.73
C ALA A 129 6.04 -0.90 15.02
N LYS A 130 6.13 -0.18 16.14
CA LYS A 130 6.38 -0.78 17.46
C LYS A 130 5.25 -1.74 17.88
N LEU A 131 3.99 -1.40 17.59
CA LEU A 131 2.83 -2.24 17.93
C LEU A 131 2.78 -3.50 17.07
N GLY A 132 3.02 -3.35 15.76
CA GLY A 132 2.84 -4.40 14.75
C GLY A 132 4.06 -5.31 14.60
N GLY A 133 5.27 -4.79 14.82
CA GLY A 133 6.50 -5.54 14.53
C GLY A 133 6.53 -6.03 13.09
N ASP A 134 6.76 -7.33 12.90
CA ASP A 134 6.84 -7.95 11.57
C ASP A 134 5.48 -8.09 10.85
N HIS A 135 4.39 -7.67 11.47
CA HIS A 135 3.05 -7.74 10.90
C HIS A 135 2.54 -6.41 10.31
N VAL A 136 3.34 -5.33 10.34
CA VAL A 136 2.94 -4.04 9.75
C VAL A 136 3.95 -3.59 8.71
N MET A 137 3.46 -2.96 7.66
CA MET A 137 4.24 -2.30 6.62
C MET A 137 3.57 -1.01 6.19
N PHE A 138 4.37 -0.08 5.64
CA PHE A 138 3.89 1.22 5.21
C PHE A 138 4.05 1.41 3.71
N GLU A 139 3.01 1.96 3.08
CA GLU A 139 2.98 2.20 1.65
C GLU A 139 3.25 3.66 1.31
N ASN A 140 4.00 3.88 0.24
CA ASN A 140 4.24 5.20 -0.34
C ASN A 140 3.01 5.79 -1.01
N SER A 141 3.02 7.09 -1.13
CA SER A 141 2.03 7.86 -1.88
C SER A 141 2.69 8.87 -2.82
N ILE A 142 1.89 9.65 -3.53
CA ILE A 142 2.35 10.80 -4.31
C ILE A 142 2.42 12.09 -3.47
N SER A 143 2.08 12.01 -2.19
CA SER A 143 2.18 13.12 -1.24
C SER A 143 3.62 13.35 -0.78
N PRO A 144 4.06 14.61 -0.61
CA PRO A 144 5.41 14.91 -0.10
C PRO A 144 5.63 14.46 1.35
N ILE A 145 4.59 14.00 2.06
CA ILE A 145 4.74 13.45 3.43
C ILE A 145 5.46 12.11 3.41
N PHE A 146 5.08 11.19 2.48
CA PHE A 146 5.64 9.85 2.43
C PHE A 146 5.75 9.34 0.98
N ALA A 147 6.52 10.04 0.15
CA ALA A 147 6.77 9.66 -1.24
C ALA A 147 8.13 8.95 -1.39
N TYR A 148 8.15 7.78 -2.04
CA TYR A 148 9.41 7.18 -2.48
C TYR A 148 9.91 7.91 -3.73
N GLY A 149 11.24 8.04 -3.85
CA GLY A 149 11.89 8.93 -4.81
C GLY A 149 12.19 10.33 -4.24
N ASP A 150 11.67 10.69 -3.05
CA ASP A 150 12.11 11.86 -2.28
C ASP A 150 13.32 11.47 -1.43
N PRO A 151 14.53 12.03 -1.67
CA PRO A 151 15.74 11.63 -0.95
C PRO A 151 15.67 11.87 0.57
N GLU A 152 14.93 12.90 1.02
CA GLU A 152 14.77 13.20 2.43
C GLU A 152 13.87 12.17 3.11
N VAL A 153 12.74 11.81 2.47
CA VAL A 153 11.81 10.79 2.95
C VAL A 153 12.51 9.43 3.00
N GLU A 154 13.20 9.03 1.92
CA GLU A 154 13.93 7.75 1.89
C GLU A 154 15.02 7.69 2.96
N SER A 155 15.76 8.78 3.19
CA SER A 155 16.75 8.87 4.27
C SER A 155 16.12 8.68 5.65
N GLN A 156 14.93 9.20 5.89
CA GLN A 156 14.19 8.98 7.13
C GLN A 156 13.73 7.52 7.25
N ILE A 157 13.15 6.95 6.19
CA ILE A 157 12.72 5.55 6.15
C ILE A 157 13.87 4.60 6.53
N LEU A 158 15.05 4.81 5.96
CA LEU A 158 16.23 4.00 6.27
C LEU A 158 16.67 4.12 7.73
N ARG A 159 16.56 5.30 8.34
CA ARG A 159 16.87 5.49 9.78
C ARG A 159 15.87 4.80 10.70
N HIS A 160 14.57 4.80 10.34
CA HIS A 160 13.51 4.16 11.11
C HIS A 160 13.39 2.66 10.87
N HIS A 161 14.01 2.14 9.81
CA HIS A 161 13.95 0.72 9.42
C HIS A 161 12.54 0.18 9.25
N TYR A 162 11.65 0.96 8.61
CA TYR A 162 10.29 0.50 8.34
C TYR A 162 10.26 -0.65 7.35
N ARG A 163 9.34 -1.59 7.56
CA ARG A 163 8.95 -2.54 6.52
C ARG A 163 8.04 -1.82 5.52
N LEU A 164 8.29 -2.01 4.24
CA LEU A 164 7.67 -1.21 3.19
C LEU A 164 6.80 -2.05 2.26
N ALA A 165 5.62 -1.51 1.92
CA ALA A 165 4.94 -1.80 0.68
C ALA A 165 5.37 -0.73 -0.34
N PHE A 166 5.72 -1.13 -1.56
CA PHE A 166 6.15 -0.22 -2.61
C PHE A 166 5.15 -0.24 -3.76
N ASP A 167 4.37 0.84 -3.88
CA ASP A 167 3.56 1.07 -5.08
C ASP A 167 4.42 1.71 -6.18
N THR A 168 4.50 1.00 -7.32
CA THR A 168 5.34 1.41 -8.46
C THR A 168 4.80 2.63 -9.17
N SER A 169 3.47 2.78 -9.25
CA SER A 169 2.84 3.93 -9.90
C SER A 169 2.97 5.21 -9.09
N HIS A 170 2.80 5.13 -7.76
CA HIS A 170 2.95 6.27 -6.86
C HIS A 170 4.36 6.87 -6.95
N CYS A 171 5.40 6.04 -6.86
CA CYS A 171 6.78 6.47 -7.02
C CYS A 171 7.03 7.05 -8.42
N PHE A 172 6.53 6.39 -9.47
CA PHE A 172 6.70 6.83 -10.85
C PHE A 172 6.01 8.18 -11.13
N ILE A 173 4.81 8.40 -10.56
CA ILE A 173 4.07 9.67 -10.65
C ILE A 173 4.81 10.77 -9.89
N TYR A 174 5.24 10.50 -8.65
CA TYR A 174 6.01 11.45 -7.85
C TYR A 174 7.29 11.90 -8.58
N LEU A 175 7.94 10.99 -9.27
CA LEU A 175 9.13 11.25 -10.10
C LEU A 175 8.81 11.77 -11.52
N HIS A 176 7.57 12.19 -11.78
CA HIS A 176 7.13 12.74 -13.07
C HIS A 176 7.45 11.85 -14.29
N GLY A 177 7.31 10.53 -14.12
CA GLY A 177 7.54 9.56 -15.19
C GLY A 177 9.01 9.21 -15.43
N ASN A 178 9.87 9.42 -14.45
CA ASN A 178 11.31 9.12 -14.56
C ASN A 178 11.62 7.65 -14.20
N ASN A 179 11.80 6.80 -15.20
CA ASN A 179 12.13 5.39 -15.01
C ASN A 179 13.47 5.15 -14.30
N LYS A 180 14.49 6.01 -14.52
CA LYS A 180 15.77 5.88 -13.83
C LYS A 180 15.63 6.21 -12.34
N GLY A 181 14.84 7.23 -12.00
CA GLY A 181 14.53 7.58 -10.63
C GLY A 181 13.77 6.45 -9.93
N LEU A 182 12.75 5.85 -10.59
CA LEU A 182 12.02 4.70 -10.07
C LEU A 182 12.94 3.51 -9.76
N GLN A 183 13.87 3.17 -10.68
CA GLN A 183 14.85 2.11 -10.45
C GLN A 183 15.79 2.43 -9.29
N ALA A 184 16.24 3.68 -9.20
CA ALA A 184 17.12 4.11 -8.11
C ALA A 184 16.44 4.00 -6.74
N SER A 185 15.17 4.45 -6.61
CA SER A 185 14.38 4.33 -5.41
C SER A 185 14.13 2.86 -5.03
N LEU A 186 13.75 2.03 -6.01
CA LEU A 186 13.57 0.59 -5.80
C LEU A 186 14.83 -0.07 -5.23
N LEU A 187 16.00 0.19 -5.81
CA LEU A 187 17.26 -0.39 -5.34
C LEU A 187 17.67 0.16 -3.97
N HIS A 188 17.45 1.45 -3.73
CA HIS A 188 17.82 2.10 -2.47
C HIS A 188 17.02 1.57 -1.29
N LEU A 189 15.72 1.32 -1.49
CA LEU A 189 14.81 0.82 -0.46
C LEU A 189 14.66 -0.72 -0.45
N GLN A 190 15.24 -1.42 -1.44
CA GLN A 190 15.06 -2.87 -1.66
C GLN A 190 15.14 -3.73 -0.40
N PRO A 191 16.11 -3.53 0.52
CA PRO A 191 16.23 -4.36 1.72
C PRO A 191 15.05 -4.24 2.70
N LEU A 192 14.29 -3.15 2.63
CA LEU A 192 13.15 -2.87 3.50
C LEU A 192 11.81 -3.24 2.85
N ILE A 193 11.78 -3.44 1.54
CA ILE A 193 10.54 -3.75 0.81
C ILE A 193 10.17 -5.21 1.03
N VAL A 194 8.98 -5.41 1.58
CA VAL A 194 8.40 -6.73 1.87
C VAL A 194 7.16 -7.03 1.04
N HIS A 195 6.61 -6.01 0.37
CA HIS A 195 5.44 -6.12 -0.50
C HIS A 195 5.50 -5.12 -1.65
N TYR A 196 4.89 -5.45 -2.78
CA TYR A 196 4.76 -4.56 -3.92
C TYR A 196 3.31 -4.45 -4.37
N HIS A 197 2.87 -3.23 -4.62
CA HIS A 197 1.77 -2.95 -5.53
C HIS A 197 2.37 -2.72 -6.93
N LEU A 198 2.17 -3.68 -7.81
CA LEU A 198 2.64 -3.60 -9.19
C LEU A 198 1.55 -2.96 -10.04
N VAL A 199 1.75 -1.70 -10.38
CA VAL A 199 0.79 -0.85 -11.06
C VAL A 199 1.51 -0.07 -12.15
N ASP A 200 0.98 -0.05 -13.36
CA ASP A 200 1.52 0.80 -14.43
C ASP A 200 0.90 2.20 -14.41
N SER A 201 1.58 3.16 -15.00
CA SER A 201 1.12 4.54 -15.05
C SER A 201 1.73 5.29 -16.24
N MET A 202 1.04 6.35 -16.68
CA MET A 202 1.59 7.34 -17.60
C MET A 202 2.56 8.32 -16.92
N GLY A 203 2.71 8.25 -15.57
CA GLY A 203 3.62 9.07 -14.77
C GLY A 203 3.13 10.51 -14.52
N LYS A 204 1.82 10.76 -14.57
CA LYS A 204 1.24 12.10 -14.40
C LYS A 204 0.13 12.17 -13.36
N VAL A 205 -0.73 11.19 -13.36
CA VAL A 205 -1.91 11.10 -12.49
C VAL A 205 -2.05 9.67 -11.99
N HIS A 206 -2.83 9.47 -10.94
CA HIS A 206 -3.13 8.15 -10.41
C HIS A 206 -4.12 7.43 -11.33
N ASP A 207 -3.59 6.81 -12.39
CA ASP A 207 -4.35 6.17 -13.46
C ASP A 207 -4.49 4.65 -13.31
N SER A 208 -3.74 4.03 -12.38
CA SER A 208 -3.83 2.61 -11.98
C SER A 208 -3.97 1.64 -13.16
N LEU A 209 -3.06 1.75 -14.14
CA LEU A 209 -3.12 0.99 -15.39
C LEU A 209 -2.67 -0.46 -15.23
N PRO A 210 -3.27 -1.41 -15.98
CA PRO A 210 -2.70 -2.74 -16.17
C PRO A 210 -1.27 -2.68 -16.70
N LEU A 211 -0.46 -3.66 -16.31
CA LEU A 211 0.96 -3.68 -16.67
C LEU A 211 1.18 -3.75 -18.18
N GLY A 212 2.07 -2.91 -18.69
CA GLY A 212 2.37 -2.75 -20.10
C GLY A 212 1.45 -1.77 -20.85
N GLN A 213 0.52 -1.12 -20.15
CA GLN A 213 -0.35 -0.07 -20.73
C GLN A 213 0.13 1.35 -20.39
N GLY A 214 1.07 1.49 -19.48
CA GLY A 214 1.69 2.77 -19.09
C GLY A 214 3.08 2.96 -19.70
N LYS A 215 3.92 3.69 -18.98
CA LYS A 215 5.28 4.06 -19.37
C LYS A 215 6.37 3.53 -18.45
N ILE A 216 6.03 2.70 -17.47
CA ILE A 216 7.02 2.07 -16.60
C ILE A 216 7.83 1.05 -17.41
N ASP A 217 9.16 1.13 -17.32
CA ASP A 217 10.06 0.13 -17.91
C ASP A 217 10.09 -1.14 -17.04
N TRP A 218 9.14 -2.01 -17.25
CA TRP A 218 8.99 -3.26 -16.49
C TRP A 218 10.17 -4.21 -16.63
N ARG A 219 10.92 -4.17 -17.76
CA ARG A 219 12.13 -4.99 -17.89
C ARG A 219 13.24 -4.53 -16.93
N ALA A 220 13.34 -3.24 -16.71
CA ALA A 220 14.28 -2.68 -15.76
C ALA A 220 13.79 -2.83 -14.33
N VAL A 221 12.50 -2.56 -14.05
CA VAL A 221 11.88 -2.71 -12.73
C VAL A 221 12.04 -4.13 -12.19
N LEU A 222 11.77 -5.17 -12.99
CA LEU A 222 11.90 -6.57 -12.57
C LEU A 222 13.30 -6.92 -12.03
N LYS A 223 14.35 -6.25 -12.50
CA LYS A 223 15.73 -6.47 -12.02
C LYS A 223 16.02 -5.80 -10.67
N CYS A 224 15.15 -4.85 -10.27
CA CYS A 224 15.28 -4.08 -9.04
C CYS A 224 14.41 -4.61 -7.90
N LEU A 225 13.49 -5.56 -8.19
CA LEU A 225 12.59 -6.09 -7.17
C LEU A 225 13.34 -6.95 -6.14
N ASN A 226 12.90 -6.89 -4.88
CA ASN A 226 13.30 -7.85 -3.87
C ASN A 226 12.60 -9.19 -4.14
N PRO A 227 13.32 -10.28 -4.44
CA PRO A 227 12.71 -11.58 -4.77
C PRO A 227 12.03 -12.27 -3.58
N GLN A 228 12.25 -11.78 -2.36
CA GLN A 228 11.61 -12.28 -1.15
C GLN A 228 10.31 -11.55 -0.81
N ALA A 229 10.03 -10.42 -1.46
CA ALA A 229 8.82 -9.66 -1.24
C ALA A 229 7.63 -10.27 -1.98
N THR A 230 6.46 -10.16 -1.37
CA THR A 230 5.18 -10.51 -2.02
C THR A 230 4.73 -9.41 -2.97
N SER A 231 3.72 -9.67 -3.80
CA SER A 231 3.15 -8.64 -4.67
C SER A 231 1.70 -8.89 -5.01
N ILE A 232 0.99 -7.80 -5.32
CA ILE A 232 -0.33 -7.82 -5.95
C ILE A 232 -0.36 -6.87 -7.16
N TYR A 233 -1.40 -6.94 -7.97
CA TYR A 233 -1.72 -5.98 -9.04
C TYR A 233 -2.85 -5.07 -8.58
N GLU A 234 -2.54 -3.87 -8.11
CA GLU A 234 -3.51 -2.88 -7.66
C GLU A 234 -3.94 -1.97 -8.82
N ILE A 235 -4.62 -2.54 -9.77
CA ILE A 235 -5.00 -1.90 -11.04
C ILE A 235 -6.50 -1.75 -11.17
N ASN A 236 -6.94 -0.78 -11.98
CA ASN A 236 -8.34 -0.62 -12.31
C ASN A 236 -8.88 -1.85 -13.06
N LEU A 237 -10.00 -2.38 -12.57
CA LEU A 237 -10.72 -3.48 -13.20
C LEU A 237 -11.97 -2.94 -13.91
N GLN A 238 -12.29 -3.49 -15.08
CA GLN A 238 -13.54 -3.17 -15.78
C GLN A 238 -14.76 -3.70 -15.01
N ASP A 239 -14.63 -4.87 -14.40
CA ASP A 239 -15.61 -5.44 -13.49
C ASP A 239 -14.91 -5.95 -12.23
N ASN A 240 -15.23 -5.35 -11.08
CA ASN A 240 -14.65 -5.75 -9.80
C ASN A 240 -15.00 -7.18 -9.36
N ASN A 241 -15.97 -7.84 -9.98
CA ASN A 241 -16.28 -9.24 -9.74
C ASN A 241 -15.33 -10.19 -10.49
N HIS A 242 -14.54 -9.69 -11.43
CA HIS A 242 -13.60 -10.46 -12.24
C HIS A 242 -12.21 -9.85 -12.20
N CYS A 243 -11.17 -10.69 -12.11
CA CYS A 243 -9.78 -10.24 -12.04
C CYS A 243 -9.01 -10.41 -13.36
N VAL A 244 -9.69 -10.24 -14.49
CA VAL A 244 -9.12 -10.49 -15.83
C VAL A 244 -7.86 -9.65 -16.07
N GLU A 245 -7.91 -8.36 -15.78
CA GLU A 245 -6.77 -7.44 -15.99
C GLU A 245 -5.59 -7.78 -15.09
N GLN A 246 -5.84 -8.27 -13.87
CA GLN A 246 -4.78 -8.74 -12.97
C GLN A 246 -4.09 -9.99 -13.53
N VAL A 247 -4.87 -10.93 -14.05
CA VAL A 247 -4.34 -12.15 -14.70
C VAL A 247 -3.54 -11.81 -15.96
N GLU A 248 -4.02 -10.86 -16.76
CA GLU A 248 -3.31 -10.39 -17.96
C GLU A 248 -2.00 -9.67 -17.60
N SER A 249 -2.00 -8.84 -16.56
CA SER A 249 -0.80 -8.20 -16.03
C SER A 249 0.22 -9.24 -15.55
N HIS A 250 -0.23 -10.30 -14.87
CA HIS A 250 0.63 -11.41 -14.49
C HIS A 250 1.26 -12.11 -15.71
N ARG A 251 0.46 -12.44 -16.71
CA ARG A 251 0.94 -13.03 -17.97
C ARG A 251 1.93 -12.12 -18.70
N TYR A 252 1.72 -10.80 -18.65
CA TYR A 252 2.65 -9.84 -19.22
C TYR A 252 4.03 -9.94 -18.56
N LEU A 253 4.12 -9.93 -17.22
CA LEU A 253 5.39 -10.09 -16.51
C LEU A 253 6.05 -11.44 -16.79
N GLN A 254 5.28 -12.54 -16.81
CA GLN A 254 5.81 -13.86 -17.17
C GLN A 254 6.47 -13.90 -18.55
N ARG A 255 5.89 -13.21 -19.55
CA ARG A 255 6.50 -13.09 -20.89
C ARG A 255 7.82 -12.32 -20.85
N LEU A 256 7.91 -11.25 -20.06
CA LEU A 256 9.15 -10.50 -19.92
C LEU A 256 10.27 -11.34 -19.27
N CYS A 257 9.94 -12.19 -18.30
CA CYS A 257 10.91 -13.07 -17.64
C CYS A 257 11.41 -14.21 -18.57
N LYS A 258 10.56 -14.71 -19.49
CA LYS A 258 10.92 -15.81 -20.42
C LYS A 258 11.67 -15.35 -21.67
N GLY A 259 11.64 -14.07 -21.97
CA GLY A 259 12.28 -13.47 -23.15
C GLY A 259 13.72 -12.96 -22.92
N ASN A 260 14.34 -13.37 -21.82
CA ASN A 260 15.73 -13.10 -21.48
C ASN A 260 16.62 -14.32 -21.72
#